data_0d5348d9e7536de7ecac4f6c81bc0eba
#
_entry.id   0d5348d9e7536de7ecac4f6c81bc0eba
#
_cell.length_a   1.000
_cell.length_b   1.000
_cell.length_c   1.000
_cell.angle_alpha   90.00
_cell.angle_beta   90.00
_cell.angle_gamma   90.00
#
_symmetry.space_group_name_H-M   'P 1'
#
loop_
_entity.id
_entity.type
_entity.pdbx_description
1 polymer ?
#
loop_
_entity_poly.entity_id
_entity_poly.type
_entity_poly.pdbx_seq_one_letter_code
_entity_poly.pdbx_strand_id
1 'polypeptide(L)'
;MDNDNLIAALDHFQDHTPDYLDHLKDLVRVPSISFPGFDLAPVRQSAEAVAKVLAKSGLKDVRILDTGVGHPSVFGQWTGDPGKPTILLYAHHDVQPVGREDLWTTPPFEPSERNGRLYGRGVSDDKGGVMMHAAAIRSYLASIGSLPVNVKVLIEGEEEVGSTNLDKLLQGHRELFSADVVLIADSENFDSGIPSLTASLRGIVTLNIEVRSLSSSVHSGTWGGPLPDPVLALAKMLAGLVDDQGKPSIPGLLDTVRRLSPTERACLNALPFKETLYRKQSKILTGVQIIGGEGSVYEKMWHRPSIAVNAIEASSRRQAANIINDSAWARVGIRIVPDMDPAETLNLLKEHLIRHAPWGVEVIIEQESPSRWWKTDTNGPIFEIARAALEKGYGKKPAVVGAGGSIPFVQTITEALGGIPALLFGIGDPYTAAHSENESLLISDWEKGCRSLIHLFAALSDL
;
A
#
# COMPACT_ATOMS: atom_id res chain seq x y z
N MET A 1 0.47 -33.36 -4.71
CA MET A 1 0.17 -33.06 -6.13
C MET A 1 1.19 -33.76 -7.03
N ASP A 2 0.79 -34.22 -8.25
CA ASP A 2 1.71 -34.81 -9.22
C ASP A 2 2.72 -33.74 -9.70
N ASN A 3 4.02 -34.04 -9.61
CA ASN A 3 5.09 -33.14 -9.99
C ASN A 3 5.03 -32.77 -11.48
N ASP A 4 4.51 -33.65 -12.33
CA ASP A 4 4.38 -33.41 -13.75
C ASP A 4 3.36 -32.29 -14.07
N ASN A 5 2.29 -32.18 -13.29
CA ASN A 5 1.31 -31.11 -13.43
C ASN A 5 1.90 -29.74 -13.09
N LEU A 6 2.72 -29.65 -12.04
CA LEU A 6 3.41 -28.43 -11.69
C LEU A 6 4.40 -28.00 -12.78
N ILE A 7 5.15 -28.93 -13.33
CA ILE A 7 6.10 -28.68 -14.43
C ILE A 7 5.34 -28.15 -15.65
N ALA A 8 4.25 -28.85 -16.06
CA ALA A 8 3.44 -28.41 -17.20
C ALA A 8 2.89 -26.99 -17.04
N ALA A 9 2.47 -26.59 -15.82
CA ALA A 9 2.00 -25.24 -15.55
C ALA A 9 3.13 -24.20 -15.63
N LEU A 10 4.33 -24.54 -15.13
CA LEU A 10 5.50 -23.66 -15.20
C LEU A 10 6.00 -23.47 -16.64
N ASP A 11 6.01 -24.54 -17.44
CA ASP A 11 6.39 -24.52 -18.85
C ASP A 11 5.38 -23.67 -19.65
N HIS A 12 4.07 -23.89 -19.43
CA HIS A 12 3.04 -23.05 -20.06
C HIS A 12 3.20 -21.58 -19.71
N PHE A 13 3.47 -21.26 -18.44
CA PHE A 13 3.74 -19.87 -18.04
C PHE A 13 4.93 -19.29 -18.82
N GLN A 14 6.03 -20.01 -18.89
CA GLN A 14 7.24 -19.55 -19.57
C GLN A 14 7.01 -19.30 -21.05
N ASP A 15 6.32 -20.20 -21.74
CA ASP A 15 6.06 -20.11 -23.16
C ASP A 15 5.11 -18.96 -23.53
N HIS A 16 4.22 -18.54 -22.59
CA HIS A 16 3.21 -17.51 -22.80
C HIS A 16 3.49 -16.21 -22.03
N THR A 17 4.67 -16.06 -21.42
CA THR A 17 5.04 -14.81 -20.71
C THR A 17 4.88 -13.55 -21.56
N PRO A 18 5.27 -13.51 -22.86
CA PRO A 18 5.05 -12.34 -23.70
C PRO A 18 3.56 -11.96 -23.86
N ASP A 19 2.68 -12.94 -23.99
CA ASP A 19 1.23 -12.72 -24.12
C ASP A 19 0.66 -12.09 -22.84
N TYR A 20 1.12 -12.56 -21.68
CA TYR A 20 0.70 -11.99 -20.38
C TYR A 20 1.17 -10.56 -20.20
N LEU A 21 2.40 -10.24 -20.60
CA LEU A 21 2.91 -8.86 -20.58
C LEU A 21 2.14 -7.95 -21.52
N ASP A 22 1.74 -8.44 -22.69
CA ASP A 22 0.92 -7.66 -23.62
C ASP A 22 -0.48 -7.40 -23.05
N HIS A 23 -1.10 -8.39 -22.39
CA HIS A 23 -2.35 -8.18 -21.67
C HIS A 23 -2.20 -7.18 -20.51
N LEU A 24 -1.08 -7.19 -19.77
CA LEU A 24 -0.79 -6.18 -18.76
C LEU A 24 -0.71 -4.78 -19.38
N LYS A 25 0.01 -4.63 -20.50
CA LYS A 25 0.07 -3.36 -21.24
C LYS A 25 -1.32 -2.88 -21.66
N ASP A 26 -2.20 -3.80 -22.09
CA ASP A 26 -3.59 -3.44 -22.45
C ASP A 26 -4.38 -2.93 -21.24
N LEU A 27 -4.22 -3.53 -20.06
CA LEU A 27 -4.82 -3.03 -18.83
C LEU A 27 -4.28 -1.66 -18.44
N VAL A 28 -2.96 -1.43 -18.54
CA VAL A 28 -2.31 -0.15 -18.20
C VAL A 28 -2.79 0.99 -19.09
N ARG A 29 -3.14 0.73 -20.37
CA ARG A 29 -3.68 1.73 -21.30
C ARG A 29 -5.03 2.31 -20.87
N VAL A 30 -5.75 1.65 -19.97
CA VAL A 30 -7.00 2.16 -19.42
C VAL A 30 -6.72 3.08 -18.22
N PRO A 31 -6.97 4.40 -18.30
CA PRO A 31 -6.64 5.36 -17.25
C PRO A 31 -7.67 5.34 -16.12
N SER A 32 -7.73 4.27 -15.35
CA SER A 32 -8.73 3.99 -14.31
C SER A 32 -8.49 4.77 -13.01
N ILE A 33 -8.35 6.09 -13.08
CA ILE A 33 -8.18 6.96 -11.91
C ILE A 33 -9.51 7.04 -11.17
N SER A 34 -9.55 6.55 -9.92
CA SER A 34 -10.76 6.46 -9.08
C SER A 34 -11.09 7.74 -8.31
N PHE A 35 -10.22 8.74 -8.35
CA PHE A 35 -10.33 9.96 -7.54
C PHE A 35 -11.46 10.89 -7.97
N PRO A 36 -12.15 11.56 -7.03
CA PRO A 36 -13.11 12.61 -7.34
C PRO A 36 -12.49 13.73 -8.20
N GLY A 37 -13.23 14.20 -9.18
CA GLY A 37 -12.78 15.26 -10.12
C GLY A 37 -12.14 14.73 -11.40
N PHE A 38 -11.91 13.42 -11.53
CA PHE A 38 -11.51 12.77 -12.76
C PHE A 38 -12.71 12.14 -13.49
N ASP A 39 -12.53 11.79 -14.77
CA ASP A 39 -13.52 10.99 -15.50
C ASP A 39 -13.52 9.55 -14.94
N LEU A 40 -14.65 9.10 -14.45
CA LEU A 40 -14.81 7.78 -13.83
C LEU A 40 -15.19 6.68 -14.83
N ALA A 41 -15.51 7.02 -16.08
CA ALA A 41 -15.84 6.03 -17.11
C ALA A 41 -14.68 5.03 -17.35
N PRO A 42 -13.39 5.42 -17.34
CA PRO A 42 -12.28 4.49 -17.46
C PRO A 42 -12.18 3.47 -16.32
N VAL A 43 -12.66 3.76 -15.10
CA VAL A 43 -12.67 2.79 -14.00
C VAL A 43 -13.60 1.62 -14.36
N ARG A 44 -14.79 1.91 -14.93
CA ARG A 44 -15.69 0.86 -15.40
C ARG A 44 -15.13 0.11 -16.60
N GLN A 45 -14.47 0.80 -17.53
CA GLN A 45 -13.78 0.15 -18.67
C GLN A 45 -12.68 -0.80 -18.17
N SER A 46 -11.95 -0.41 -17.12
CA SER A 46 -10.94 -1.26 -16.48
C SER A 46 -11.57 -2.51 -15.87
N ALA A 47 -12.68 -2.38 -15.14
CA ALA A 47 -13.41 -3.53 -14.61
C ALA A 47 -13.85 -4.49 -15.74
N GLU A 48 -14.35 -3.98 -16.87
CA GLU A 48 -14.74 -4.79 -18.03
C GLU A 48 -13.52 -5.48 -18.67
N ALA A 49 -12.38 -4.79 -18.75
CA ALA A 49 -11.13 -5.36 -19.26
C ALA A 49 -10.61 -6.48 -18.34
N VAL A 50 -10.61 -6.25 -17.04
CA VAL A 50 -10.25 -7.25 -16.02
C VAL A 50 -11.18 -8.46 -16.09
N ALA A 51 -12.49 -8.27 -16.19
CA ALA A 51 -13.43 -9.37 -16.31
C ALA A 51 -13.13 -10.24 -17.56
N LYS A 52 -12.76 -9.62 -18.68
CA LYS A 52 -12.33 -10.36 -19.89
C LYS A 52 -11.05 -11.14 -19.67
N VAL A 53 -10.05 -10.55 -18.96
CA VAL A 53 -8.80 -11.23 -18.62
C VAL A 53 -9.07 -12.44 -17.73
N LEU A 54 -9.88 -12.30 -16.67
CA LEU A 54 -10.24 -13.39 -15.78
C LEU A 54 -11.02 -14.50 -16.50
N ALA A 55 -11.95 -14.17 -17.37
CA ALA A 55 -12.65 -15.16 -18.19
C ALA A 55 -11.71 -15.90 -19.15
N LYS A 56 -10.77 -15.19 -19.80
CA LYS A 56 -9.75 -15.79 -20.66
C LYS A 56 -8.77 -16.67 -19.88
N SER A 57 -8.53 -16.42 -18.59
CA SER A 57 -7.70 -17.29 -17.77
C SER A 57 -8.38 -18.64 -17.44
N GLY A 58 -9.65 -18.78 -17.75
CA GLY A 58 -10.43 -20.02 -17.57
C GLY A 58 -11.31 -20.03 -16.32
N LEU A 59 -11.39 -18.89 -15.60
CA LEU A 59 -12.32 -18.77 -14.50
C LEU A 59 -13.76 -18.80 -14.98
N LYS A 60 -14.60 -19.40 -14.16
CA LYS A 60 -16.07 -19.44 -14.36
C LYS A 60 -16.72 -18.38 -13.50
N ASP A 61 -17.98 -18.07 -13.82
CA ASP A 61 -18.78 -17.14 -13.01
C ASP A 61 -18.11 -15.79 -12.81
N VAL A 62 -17.49 -15.26 -13.87
CA VAL A 62 -16.88 -13.92 -13.84
C VAL A 62 -17.97 -12.86 -13.88
N ARG A 63 -17.98 -11.96 -12.89
CA ARG A 63 -18.98 -10.92 -12.71
C ARG A 63 -18.36 -9.58 -12.35
N ILE A 64 -18.96 -8.51 -12.82
CA ILE A 64 -18.71 -7.18 -12.29
C ILE A 64 -19.68 -6.97 -11.12
N LEU A 65 -19.17 -6.71 -9.94
CA LEU A 65 -19.93 -6.44 -8.73
C LEU A 65 -20.04 -4.93 -8.56
N ASP A 66 -21.29 -4.45 -8.53
CA ASP A 66 -21.59 -3.03 -8.37
C ASP A 66 -22.47 -2.87 -7.13
N THR A 67 -22.00 -2.14 -6.13
CA THR A 67 -22.75 -1.89 -4.90
C THR A 67 -23.76 -0.74 -5.03
N GLY A 68 -23.81 -0.09 -6.21
CA GLY A 68 -24.59 1.13 -6.45
C GLY A 68 -23.98 2.39 -5.83
N VAL A 69 -22.85 2.26 -5.14
CA VAL A 69 -22.02 3.35 -4.61
C VAL A 69 -20.56 2.98 -4.79
N GLY A 70 -19.69 3.97 -5.04
CA GLY A 70 -18.28 3.71 -5.31
C GLY A 70 -18.01 3.16 -6.71
N HIS A 71 -16.93 2.43 -6.86
CA HIS A 71 -16.46 1.88 -8.13
C HIS A 71 -16.68 0.36 -8.23
N PRO A 72 -16.88 -0.18 -9.45
CA PRO A 72 -17.17 -1.60 -9.65
C PRO A 72 -15.92 -2.46 -9.32
N SER A 73 -16.16 -3.57 -8.64
CA SER A 73 -15.17 -4.63 -8.43
C SER A 73 -15.44 -5.80 -9.38
N VAL A 74 -14.45 -6.66 -9.60
CA VAL A 74 -14.59 -7.86 -10.44
C VAL A 74 -14.37 -9.10 -9.60
N PHE A 75 -15.29 -10.05 -9.71
CA PHE A 75 -15.21 -11.37 -9.10
C PHE A 75 -15.08 -12.44 -10.17
N GLY A 76 -14.36 -13.51 -9.86
CA GLY A 76 -14.33 -14.72 -10.65
C GLY A 76 -13.96 -15.94 -9.79
N GLN A 77 -14.36 -17.14 -10.18
CA GLN A 77 -14.01 -18.32 -9.42
C GLN A 77 -13.77 -19.56 -10.30
N TRP A 78 -13.00 -20.48 -9.75
CA TRP A 78 -12.89 -21.85 -10.19
C TRP A 78 -13.00 -22.77 -8.98
N THR A 79 -14.00 -23.65 -8.98
CA THR A 79 -14.24 -24.61 -7.93
C THR A 79 -14.17 -26.01 -8.56
N GLY A 80 -13.18 -26.80 -8.15
CA GLY A 80 -12.97 -28.15 -8.64
C GLY A 80 -13.39 -29.20 -7.61
N ASP A 81 -12.56 -29.41 -6.59
CA ASP A 81 -12.76 -30.41 -5.53
C ASP A 81 -13.16 -29.70 -4.22
N PRO A 82 -14.36 -29.98 -3.67
CA PRO A 82 -14.78 -29.42 -2.38
C PRO A 82 -13.88 -29.80 -1.20
N GLY A 83 -13.09 -30.87 -1.33
CA GLY A 83 -12.13 -31.30 -0.31
C GLY A 83 -10.80 -30.56 -0.35
N LYS A 84 -10.58 -29.67 -1.31
CA LYS A 84 -9.36 -28.85 -1.43
C LYS A 84 -9.53 -27.48 -0.83
N PRO A 85 -8.45 -26.88 -0.27
CA PRO A 85 -8.48 -25.52 0.25
C PRO A 85 -8.92 -24.51 -0.81
N THR A 86 -9.57 -23.45 -0.36
CA THR A 86 -9.98 -22.31 -1.18
C THR A 86 -9.07 -21.13 -0.89
N ILE A 87 -8.42 -20.58 -1.91
CA ILE A 87 -7.66 -19.33 -1.83
C ILE A 87 -8.45 -18.19 -2.46
N LEU A 88 -8.56 -17.07 -1.75
CA LEU A 88 -9.03 -15.80 -2.31
C LEU A 88 -7.83 -14.98 -2.75
N LEU A 89 -7.77 -14.63 -4.02
CA LEU A 89 -6.76 -13.76 -4.60
C LEU A 89 -7.32 -12.34 -4.69
N TYR A 90 -6.61 -11.39 -4.10
CA TYR A 90 -6.98 -9.98 -4.12
C TYR A 90 -5.94 -9.15 -4.86
N ALA A 91 -6.43 -8.20 -5.65
CA ALA A 91 -5.69 -7.12 -6.30
C ALA A 91 -6.66 -5.96 -6.57
N HIS A 92 -6.19 -4.82 -7.09
CA HIS A 92 -7.07 -3.73 -7.52
C HIS A 92 -6.78 -3.26 -8.94
N HIS A 93 -7.75 -2.59 -9.57
CA HIS A 93 -7.64 -2.16 -10.97
C HIS A 93 -7.74 -0.65 -11.17
N ASP A 94 -8.10 0.09 -10.12
CA ASP A 94 -8.01 1.54 -10.10
C ASP A 94 -6.57 1.98 -9.88
N VAL A 95 -6.29 3.25 -10.14
CA VAL A 95 -4.92 3.78 -10.08
C VAL A 95 -4.90 5.21 -9.56
N GLN A 96 -3.77 5.61 -8.98
CA GLN A 96 -3.47 6.98 -8.58
C GLN A 96 -3.47 7.95 -9.75
N PRO A 97 -3.76 9.24 -9.51
CA PRO A 97 -3.47 10.32 -10.47
C PRO A 97 -2.00 10.30 -10.91
N VAL A 98 -1.75 10.75 -12.12
CA VAL A 98 -0.42 10.68 -12.74
C VAL A 98 0.60 11.68 -12.20
N GLY A 99 0.17 12.65 -11.38
CA GLY A 99 1.03 13.70 -10.86
C GLY A 99 1.44 14.69 -11.95
N ARG A 100 2.74 15.00 -12.02
CA ARG A 100 3.30 15.96 -12.99
C ARG A 100 3.64 15.24 -14.29
N GLU A 101 2.78 15.37 -15.28
CA GLU A 101 2.92 14.67 -16.56
C GLU A 101 4.23 15.03 -17.30
N ASP A 102 4.73 16.25 -17.14
CA ASP A 102 5.98 16.74 -17.72
C ASP A 102 7.24 16.02 -17.17
N LEU A 103 7.11 15.31 -16.06
CA LEU A 103 8.19 14.51 -15.46
C LEU A 103 8.15 13.03 -15.89
N TRP A 104 7.14 12.60 -16.60
CA TRP A 104 7.11 11.27 -17.18
C TRP A 104 7.97 11.20 -18.44
N THR A 105 8.84 10.21 -18.51
CA THR A 105 9.70 9.96 -19.68
C THR A 105 8.90 9.49 -20.88
N THR A 106 7.82 8.76 -20.66
CA THR A 106 6.81 8.32 -21.63
C THR A 106 5.44 8.58 -21.04
N PRO A 107 4.39 8.82 -21.87
CA PRO A 107 3.05 9.06 -21.35
C PRO A 107 2.61 7.97 -20.36
N PRO A 108 1.98 8.31 -19.22
CA PRO A 108 1.73 7.39 -18.11
C PRO A 108 0.85 6.18 -18.46
N PHE A 109 -0.02 6.31 -19.47
CA PHE A 109 -0.90 5.24 -19.95
C PHE A 109 -0.47 4.67 -21.32
N GLU A 110 0.76 4.93 -21.72
CA GLU A 110 1.42 4.29 -22.86
C GLU A 110 2.59 3.41 -22.37
N PRO A 111 2.29 2.15 -21.96
CA PRO A 111 3.27 1.31 -21.31
C PRO A 111 4.49 1.06 -22.21
N SER A 112 5.68 1.24 -21.66
CA SER A 112 6.93 1.14 -22.40
C SER A 112 8.00 0.37 -21.64
N GLU A 113 8.72 -0.50 -22.32
CA GLU A 113 9.80 -1.28 -21.74
C GLU A 113 11.14 -0.54 -21.86
N ARG A 114 11.86 -0.42 -20.76
CA ARG A 114 13.21 0.14 -20.71
C ARG A 114 14.03 -0.56 -19.61
N ASN A 115 15.25 -0.98 -19.95
CA ASN A 115 16.19 -1.57 -18.98
C ASN A 115 15.60 -2.74 -18.14
N GLY A 116 14.78 -3.59 -18.77
CA GLY A 116 14.14 -4.73 -18.12
C GLY A 116 12.97 -4.36 -17.19
N ARG A 117 12.51 -3.11 -17.24
CA ARG A 117 11.31 -2.65 -16.52
C ARG A 117 10.22 -2.21 -17.48
N LEU A 118 8.98 -2.50 -17.13
CA LEU A 118 7.80 -1.95 -17.80
C LEU A 118 7.35 -0.71 -17.05
N TYR A 119 7.22 0.42 -17.76
CA TYR A 119 6.83 1.72 -17.20
C TYR A 119 5.39 2.04 -17.58
N GLY A 120 4.62 2.56 -16.65
CA GLY A 120 3.24 3.03 -16.81
C GLY A 120 2.53 3.16 -15.49
N ARG A 121 1.53 4.03 -15.39
CA ARG A 121 0.72 4.16 -14.17
C ARG A 121 -0.14 2.92 -13.97
N GLY A 122 -0.08 2.33 -12.76
CA GLY A 122 -0.79 1.11 -12.42
C GLY A 122 -0.10 -0.18 -12.88
N VAL A 123 1.11 -0.09 -13.45
CA VAL A 123 1.83 -1.27 -13.95
C VAL A 123 2.29 -2.20 -12.82
N SER A 124 2.59 -1.66 -11.65
CA SER A 124 2.96 -2.39 -10.45
C SER A 124 1.87 -2.30 -9.39
N ASP A 125 1.19 -1.17 -9.31
CA ASP A 125 0.19 -0.82 -8.33
C ASP A 125 -1.18 -0.60 -9.01
N ASP A 126 -2.07 -1.67 -9.18
CA ASP A 126 -1.80 -3.08 -8.92
C ASP A 126 -2.26 -3.97 -10.10
N LYS A 127 -2.30 -3.41 -11.34
CA LYS A 127 -2.65 -4.19 -12.55
C LYS A 127 -1.65 -5.32 -12.83
N GLY A 128 -0.41 -5.15 -12.37
CA GLY A 128 0.59 -6.21 -12.39
C GLY A 128 0.22 -7.39 -11.51
N GLY A 129 -0.35 -7.14 -10.32
CA GLY A 129 -0.92 -8.15 -9.43
C GLY A 129 -2.12 -8.86 -10.05
N VAL A 130 -3.03 -8.10 -10.66
CA VAL A 130 -4.14 -8.68 -11.44
C VAL A 130 -3.62 -9.69 -12.48
N MET A 131 -2.59 -9.30 -13.25
CA MET A 131 -2.01 -10.18 -14.28
C MET A 131 -1.22 -11.34 -13.67
N MET A 132 -0.58 -11.18 -12.51
CA MET A 132 0.07 -12.29 -11.79
C MET A 132 -0.96 -13.36 -11.44
N HIS A 133 -2.12 -12.98 -10.91
CA HIS A 133 -3.21 -13.89 -10.61
C HIS A 133 -3.73 -14.60 -11.86
N ALA A 134 -4.05 -13.84 -12.90
CA ALA A 134 -4.57 -14.38 -14.15
C ALA A 134 -3.59 -15.33 -14.85
N ALA A 135 -2.29 -15.00 -14.85
CA ALA A 135 -1.24 -15.82 -15.45
C ALA A 135 -1.07 -17.18 -14.72
N ALA A 136 -1.02 -17.16 -13.39
CA ALA A 136 -0.91 -18.39 -12.60
C ALA A 136 -2.13 -19.31 -12.79
N ILE A 137 -3.34 -18.77 -12.78
CA ILE A 137 -4.58 -19.51 -13.03
C ILE A 137 -4.57 -20.12 -14.44
N ARG A 138 -4.29 -19.31 -15.46
CA ARG A 138 -4.30 -19.75 -16.85
C ARG A 138 -3.25 -20.83 -17.09
N SER A 139 -2.08 -20.73 -16.46
CA SER A 139 -1.01 -21.71 -16.61
C SER A 139 -1.46 -23.12 -16.25
N TYR A 140 -2.23 -23.29 -15.20
CA TYR A 140 -2.82 -24.58 -14.84
C TYR A 140 -4.00 -24.96 -15.73
N LEU A 141 -4.96 -24.05 -15.93
CA LEU A 141 -6.19 -24.38 -16.65
C LEU A 141 -5.94 -24.67 -18.14
N ALA A 142 -4.97 -23.99 -18.75
CA ALA A 142 -4.63 -24.22 -20.16
C ALA A 142 -3.77 -25.49 -20.38
N SER A 143 -2.86 -25.83 -19.46
CA SER A 143 -1.98 -26.99 -19.60
C SER A 143 -2.59 -28.28 -19.08
N ILE A 144 -3.41 -28.21 -18.00
CA ILE A 144 -3.90 -29.39 -17.28
C ILE A 144 -5.44 -29.49 -17.28
N GLY A 145 -6.12 -28.33 -17.44
CA GLY A 145 -7.59 -28.25 -17.38
C GLY A 145 -8.16 -28.14 -15.97
N SER A 146 -7.32 -28.12 -14.91
CA SER A 146 -7.74 -28.03 -13.52
C SER A 146 -6.73 -27.27 -12.66
N LEU A 147 -7.21 -26.66 -11.56
CA LEU A 147 -6.37 -26.08 -10.53
C LEU A 147 -6.17 -27.05 -9.36
N PRO A 148 -5.02 -27.03 -8.69
CA PRO A 148 -4.77 -27.90 -7.54
C PRO A 148 -5.55 -27.51 -6.28
N VAL A 149 -6.07 -26.28 -6.21
CA VAL A 149 -6.87 -25.71 -5.13
C VAL A 149 -8.10 -25.00 -5.70
N ASN A 150 -9.10 -24.75 -4.88
CA ASN A 150 -10.20 -23.87 -5.28
C ASN A 150 -9.72 -22.42 -5.26
N VAL A 151 -10.08 -21.65 -6.27
CA VAL A 151 -9.63 -20.26 -6.43
C VAL A 151 -10.84 -19.34 -6.56
N LYS A 152 -10.82 -18.29 -5.78
CA LYS A 152 -11.68 -17.13 -5.92
C LYS A 152 -10.81 -15.90 -6.15
N VAL A 153 -11.30 -14.96 -6.94
CA VAL A 153 -10.58 -13.70 -7.26
C VAL A 153 -11.51 -12.54 -6.99
N LEU A 154 -11.00 -11.55 -6.26
CA LEU A 154 -11.61 -10.25 -6.08
C LEU A 154 -10.63 -9.17 -6.55
N ILE A 155 -11.04 -8.41 -7.58
CA ILE A 155 -10.28 -7.28 -8.06
C ILE A 155 -11.09 -6.01 -7.78
N GLU A 156 -10.61 -5.20 -6.84
CA GLU A 156 -11.29 -4.00 -6.38
C GLU A 156 -11.11 -2.82 -7.35
N GLY A 157 -12.01 -1.86 -7.34
CA GLY A 157 -11.98 -0.66 -8.18
C GLY A 157 -11.91 0.65 -7.42
N GLU A 158 -11.69 0.65 -6.10
CA GLU A 158 -11.64 1.84 -5.25
C GLU A 158 -10.59 1.77 -4.13
N GLU A 159 -9.55 0.94 -4.30
CA GLU A 159 -8.47 0.83 -3.30
C GLU A 159 -7.78 2.16 -3.07
N GLU A 160 -7.43 2.84 -4.15
CA GLU A 160 -6.65 4.07 -4.16
C GLU A 160 -7.37 5.29 -3.54
N VAL A 161 -8.67 5.18 -3.33
CA VAL A 161 -9.50 6.14 -2.58
C VAL A 161 -9.91 5.61 -1.21
N GLY A 162 -9.27 4.53 -0.74
CA GLY A 162 -9.37 4.00 0.62
C GLY A 162 -10.43 2.94 0.83
N SER A 163 -10.86 2.20 -0.20
CA SER A 163 -11.75 1.01 -0.11
C SER A 163 -13.03 1.26 0.70
N THR A 164 -13.62 2.45 0.54
CA THR A 164 -14.71 2.94 1.41
C THR A 164 -15.97 2.07 1.40
N ASN A 165 -16.19 1.33 0.32
CA ASN A 165 -17.35 0.45 0.16
C ASN A 165 -17.02 -1.05 0.22
N LEU A 166 -15.76 -1.42 0.42
CA LEU A 166 -15.33 -2.81 0.44
C LEU A 166 -16.00 -3.62 1.55
N ASP A 167 -16.12 -3.06 2.76
CA ASP A 167 -16.80 -3.73 3.87
C ASP A 167 -18.26 -4.07 3.51
N LYS A 168 -18.98 -3.12 2.90
CA LYS A 168 -20.35 -3.34 2.41
C LYS A 168 -20.40 -4.41 1.32
N LEU A 169 -19.44 -4.43 0.41
CA LEU A 169 -19.32 -5.46 -0.63
C LEU A 169 -19.12 -6.84 -0.02
N LEU A 170 -18.19 -6.99 0.92
CA LEU A 170 -17.87 -8.24 1.58
C LEU A 170 -19.05 -8.76 2.43
N GLN A 171 -19.72 -7.88 3.18
CA GLN A 171 -20.89 -8.24 3.98
C GLN A 171 -22.09 -8.64 3.11
N GLY A 172 -22.32 -7.94 2.01
CA GLY A 172 -23.41 -8.24 1.07
C GLY A 172 -23.21 -9.55 0.30
N HIS A 173 -21.98 -10.05 0.21
CA HIS A 173 -21.60 -11.23 -0.58
C HIS A 173 -20.69 -12.21 0.19
N ARG A 174 -20.85 -12.34 1.50
CA ARG A 174 -19.96 -13.11 2.38
C ARG A 174 -19.70 -14.54 1.90
N GLU A 175 -20.72 -15.25 1.41
CA GLU A 175 -20.55 -16.62 0.92
C GLU A 175 -19.70 -16.67 -0.36
N LEU A 176 -19.80 -15.62 -1.18
CA LEU A 176 -19.03 -15.52 -2.41
C LEU A 176 -17.52 -15.44 -2.12
N PHE A 177 -17.13 -14.74 -1.05
CA PHE A 177 -15.73 -14.51 -0.69
C PHE A 177 -15.18 -15.50 0.35
N SER A 178 -15.99 -16.45 0.87
CA SER A 178 -15.51 -17.45 1.83
C SER A 178 -14.29 -18.20 1.28
N ALA A 179 -13.21 -18.26 2.06
CA ALA A 179 -11.93 -18.87 1.71
C ALA A 179 -11.20 -19.33 2.98
N ASP A 180 -10.17 -20.17 2.81
CA ASP A 180 -9.30 -20.66 3.88
C ASP A 180 -8.07 -19.76 4.06
N VAL A 181 -7.67 -19.07 3.00
CA VAL A 181 -6.53 -18.13 2.99
C VAL A 181 -6.80 -17.04 1.97
N VAL A 182 -6.37 -15.82 2.25
CA VAL A 182 -6.34 -14.73 1.26
C VAL A 182 -4.90 -14.40 0.89
N LEU A 183 -4.68 -14.18 -0.41
CA LEU A 183 -3.42 -13.65 -0.93
C LEU A 183 -3.67 -12.26 -1.54
N ILE A 184 -2.90 -11.29 -1.09
CA ILE A 184 -2.97 -9.90 -1.50
C ILE A 184 -1.69 -9.56 -2.26
N ALA A 185 -1.85 -9.18 -3.54
CA ALA A 185 -0.72 -8.91 -4.45
C ALA A 185 -0.15 -7.49 -4.31
N ASP A 186 -0.85 -6.62 -3.62
CA ASP A 186 -0.53 -5.21 -3.43
C ASP A 186 0.53 -5.02 -2.33
N SER A 187 1.78 -5.39 -2.64
CA SER A 187 2.92 -5.16 -1.74
C SER A 187 4.25 -5.16 -2.50
N GLU A 188 5.32 -4.74 -1.82
CA GLU A 188 6.65 -4.64 -2.39
C GLU A 188 7.58 -5.76 -1.90
N ASN A 189 8.49 -6.17 -2.76
CA ASN A 189 9.64 -7.00 -2.43
C ASN A 189 10.65 -6.20 -1.58
N PHE A 190 11.44 -6.91 -0.77
CA PHE A 190 12.48 -6.30 0.06
C PHE A 190 13.53 -5.54 -0.76
N ASP A 191 13.92 -6.09 -1.89
CA ASP A 191 14.77 -5.46 -2.90
C ASP A 191 14.53 -6.14 -4.25
N SER A 192 15.02 -5.55 -5.35
CA SER A 192 14.95 -6.19 -6.67
C SER A 192 15.56 -7.59 -6.63
N GLY A 193 14.76 -8.60 -6.98
CA GLY A 193 15.13 -10.01 -6.94
C GLY A 193 15.23 -10.64 -5.54
N ILE A 194 14.77 -9.98 -4.49
CA ILE A 194 14.68 -10.52 -3.13
C ILE A 194 13.22 -10.42 -2.67
N PRO A 195 12.47 -11.53 -2.72
CA PRO A 195 11.05 -11.51 -2.36
C PRO A 195 10.84 -11.20 -0.88
N SER A 196 9.68 -10.68 -0.55
CA SER A 196 9.27 -10.49 0.82
C SER A 196 7.90 -11.10 1.11
N LEU A 197 7.68 -11.42 2.38
CA LEU A 197 6.39 -11.72 2.95
C LEU A 197 6.11 -10.63 3.99
N THR A 198 5.11 -9.80 3.74
CA THR A 198 4.78 -8.69 4.63
C THR A 198 3.96 -9.19 5.81
N ALA A 199 4.48 -9.00 7.02
CA ALA A 199 3.91 -9.49 8.27
C ALA A 199 3.18 -8.42 9.08
N SER A 200 3.36 -7.14 8.74
CA SER A 200 2.68 -6.03 9.39
C SER A 200 2.61 -4.80 8.50
N LEU A 201 1.55 -4.03 8.69
CA LEU A 201 1.30 -2.74 8.04
C LEU A 201 1.12 -1.68 9.11
N ARG A 202 1.64 -0.48 8.87
CA ARG A 202 1.34 0.67 9.74
C ARG A 202 -0.05 1.22 9.42
N GLY A 203 -0.73 1.75 10.45
CA GLY A 203 -1.87 2.61 10.26
C GLY A 203 -1.47 4.07 10.12
N ILE A 204 -2.46 4.94 9.99
CA ILE A 204 -2.26 6.39 9.97
C ILE A 204 -3.42 7.09 10.69
N VAL A 205 -3.08 8.10 11.47
CA VAL A 205 -4.03 9.09 12.01
C VAL A 205 -3.64 10.46 11.50
N THR A 206 -4.62 11.28 11.14
CA THR A 206 -4.40 12.60 10.52
C THR A 206 -5.27 13.66 11.17
N LEU A 207 -4.69 14.82 11.42
CA LEU A 207 -5.37 16.03 11.84
C LEU A 207 -5.10 17.16 10.87
N ASN A 208 -6.12 17.97 10.60
CA ASN A 208 -6.04 19.29 10.02
C ASN A 208 -6.11 20.32 11.16
N ILE A 209 -5.14 21.21 11.25
CA ILE A 209 -5.07 22.23 12.28
C ILE A 209 -5.03 23.62 11.66
N GLU A 210 -5.92 24.49 12.08
CA GLU A 210 -5.90 25.91 11.75
C GLU A 210 -5.65 26.73 13.01
N VAL A 211 -4.73 27.67 12.91
CA VAL A 211 -4.37 28.61 13.97
C VAL A 211 -4.74 30.02 13.55
N ARG A 212 -5.51 30.72 14.38
CA ARG A 212 -5.96 32.12 14.13
C ARG A 212 -5.52 33.02 15.21
N SER A 213 -5.07 34.21 14.84
CA SER A 213 -4.72 35.28 15.78
C SER A 213 -5.43 36.61 15.49
N LEU A 214 -5.94 36.76 14.27
CA LEU A 214 -6.58 38.02 13.82
C LEU A 214 -7.88 37.68 13.06
N SER A 215 -8.79 38.68 13.01
CA SER A 215 -10.02 38.59 12.22
C SER A 215 -9.79 38.85 10.72
N SER A 216 -8.69 39.52 10.38
CA SER A 216 -8.22 39.81 9.02
C SER A 216 -6.74 40.13 9.04
N SER A 217 -6.04 39.87 7.95
CA SER A 217 -4.62 40.23 7.82
C SER A 217 -4.37 41.71 7.94
N VAL A 218 -3.24 42.09 8.54
CA VAL A 218 -2.86 43.49 8.79
C VAL A 218 -1.44 43.79 8.31
N HIS A 219 -1.12 45.07 8.10
CA HIS A 219 0.21 45.51 7.67
C HIS A 219 1.26 45.26 8.77
N SER A 220 2.28 44.42 8.47
CA SER A 220 3.29 43.98 9.44
C SER A 220 4.18 45.12 9.98
N GLY A 221 4.46 46.14 9.18
CA GLY A 221 5.22 47.30 9.61
C GLY A 221 4.45 48.23 10.54
N THR A 222 3.12 48.29 10.42
CA THR A 222 2.27 49.14 11.28
C THR A 222 1.93 48.44 12.60
N TRP A 223 1.66 47.13 12.54
CA TRP A 223 1.08 46.38 13.65
C TRP A 223 2.02 45.28 14.22
N GLY A 224 3.12 45.01 13.53
CA GLY A 224 4.09 44.01 13.97
C GLY A 224 4.77 44.33 15.28
N GLY A 225 5.19 43.29 16.00
CA GLY A 225 5.80 43.36 17.32
C GLY A 225 4.85 42.89 18.42
N PRO A 226 3.76 43.61 18.75
CA PRO A 226 2.84 43.15 19.78
C PRO A 226 1.81 42.11 19.34
N LEU A 227 1.52 42.00 18.04
CA LEU A 227 0.52 41.04 17.56
C LEU A 227 1.12 39.68 17.35
N PRO A 228 0.46 38.59 17.82
CA PRO A 228 0.87 37.21 17.50
C PRO A 228 0.74 36.95 16.01
N ASP A 229 1.79 36.38 15.41
CA ASP A 229 1.76 35.86 14.04
C ASP A 229 1.31 34.42 14.08
N PRO A 230 0.20 34.03 13.39
CA PRO A 230 -0.31 32.67 13.43
C PRO A 230 0.61 31.67 12.76
N VAL A 231 1.43 32.09 11.77
CA VAL A 231 2.42 31.21 11.13
C VAL A 231 3.54 30.84 12.11
N LEU A 232 4.02 31.84 12.90
CA LEU A 232 5.01 31.58 13.95
C LEU A 232 4.42 30.72 15.09
N ALA A 233 3.15 30.95 15.45
CA ALA A 233 2.46 30.13 16.43
C ALA A 233 2.37 28.66 15.98
N LEU A 234 1.89 28.42 14.76
CA LEU A 234 1.81 27.10 14.17
C LEU A 234 3.19 26.43 14.06
N ALA A 235 4.22 27.17 13.61
CA ALA A 235 5.58 26.65 13.51
C ALA A 235 6.11 26.17 14.88
N LYS A 236 5.85 26.89 15.97
CA LYS A 236 6.23 26.46 17.34
C LYS A 236 5.48 25.19 17.77
N MET A 237 4.20 25.09 17.47
CA MET A 237 3.39 23.91 17.77
C MET A 237 3.90 22.69 17.02
N LEU A 238 4.19 22.83 15.72
CA LEU A 238 4.71 21.74 14.88
C LEU A 238 6.13 21.32 15.29
N ALA A 239 7.01 22.26 15.62
CA ALA A 239 8.36 21.98 16.08
C ALA A 239 8.38 21.17 17.39
N GLY A 240 7.35 21.33 18.25
CA GLY A 240 7.19 20.56 19.47
C GLY A 240 6.79 19.10 19.29
N LEU A 241 6.43 18.67 18.07
CA LEU A 241 6.02 17.30 17.81
C LEU A 241 7.15 16.28 17.83
N VAL A 242 8.37 16.72 17.57
CA VAL A 242 9.59 15.89 17.55
C VAL A 242 10.71 16.57 18.33
N ASP A 243 11.63 15.76 18.84
CA ASP A 243 12.86 16.25 19.46
C ASP A 243 13.96 16.55 18.41
N ASP A 244 15.13 17.01 18.87
CA ASP A 244 16.27 17.35 18.02
C ASP A 244 16.83 16.16 17.22
N GLN A 245 16.45 14.94 17.59
CA GLN A 245 16.83 13.72 16.87
C GLN A 245 15.70 13.25 15.91
N GLY A 246 14.61 14.01 15.78
CA GLY A 246 13.45 13.66 14.98
C GLY A 246 12.60 12.51 15.55
N LYS A 247 12.74 12.23 16.84
CA LYS A 247 11.92 11.24 17.54
C LYS A 247 10.63 11.92 18.01
N PRO A 248 9.45 11.27 17.91
CA PRO A 248 8.21 11.81 18.46
C PRO A 248 8.35 12.21 19.94
N SER A 249 7.97 13.44 20.28
CA SER A 249 8.06 14.01 21.63
C SER A 249 6.70 14.25 22.29
N ILE A 250 5.63 13.69 21.72
CA ILE A 250 4.27 13.74 22.29
C ILE A 250 4.23 12.86 23.55
N PRO A 251 3.96 13.41 24.73
CA PRO A 251 3.89 12.62 25.96
C PRO A 251 2.87 11.47 25.85
N GLY A 252 3.26 10.28 26.30
CA GLY A 252 2.42 9.08 26.23
C GLY A 252 2.44 8.33 24.90
N LEU A 253 2.77 8.99 23.78
CA LEU A 253 2.70 8.36 22.45
C LEU A 253 3.61 7.13 22.33
N LEU A 254 4.84 7.21 22.82
CA LEU A 254 5.80 6.10 22.73
C LEU A 254 5.56 5.02 23.80
N ASP A 255 4.78 5.30 24.83
CA ASP A 255 4.44 4.34 25.88
C ASP A 255 3.46 3.27 25.36
N THR A 256 2.69 3.61 24.32
CA THR A 256 1.75 2.71 23.65
C THR A 256 2.42 1.77 22.65
N VAL A 257 3.71 2.00 22.35
CA VAL A 257 4.45 1.21 21.36
C VAL A 257 4.94 -0.10 21.95
N ARG A 258 4.54 -1.22 21.38
CA ARG A 258 5.00 -2.55 21.78
C ARG A 258 6.53 -2.68 21.61
N ARG A 259 7.17 -3.21 22.64
CA ARG A 259 8.61 -3.55 22.54
C ARG A 259 8.79 -4.81 21.69
N LEU A 260 9.71 -4.76 20.74
CA LEU A 260 10.15 -5.95 20.00
C LEU A 260 10.78 -6.97 20.92
N SER A 261 10.44 -8.23 20.77
CA SER A 261 11.13 -9.33 21.41
C SER A 261 12.58 -9.43 20.90
N PRO A 262 13.49 -10.08 21.67
CA PRO A 262 14.85 -10.32 21.22
C PRO A 262 14.92 -11.05 19.86
N THR A 263 14.01 -12.00 19.62
CA THR A 263 13.91 -12.75 18.36
C THR A 263 13.49 -11.84 17.19
N GLU A 264 12.45 -11.04 17.35
CA GLU A 264 12.00 -10.09 16.31
C GLU A 264 13.12 -9.10 15.97
N ARG A 265 13.81 -8.57 16.98
CA ARG A 265 14.95 -7.66 16.78
C ARG A 265 16.13 -8.33 16.06
N ALA A 266 16.42 -9.61 16.40
CA ALA A 266 17.45 -10.38 15.72
C ALA A 266 17.09 -10.61 14.24
N CYS A 267 15.82 -10.92 13.93
CA CYS A 267 15.35 -11.05 12.55
C CYS A 267 15.52 -9.75 11.75
N LEU A 268 15.13 -8.60 12.34
CA LEU A 268 15.31 -7.29 11.69
C LEU A 268 16.80 -6.96 11.44
N ASN A 269 17.66 -7.27 12.41
CA ASN A 269 19.10 -7.01 12.29
C ASN A 269 19.80 -7.98 11.32
N ALA A 270 19.21 -9.13 11.02
CA ALA A 270 19.71 -10.06 10.02
C ALA A 270 19.40 -9.62 8.58
N LEU A 271 18.45 -8.70 8.38
CA LEU A 271 18.18 -8.14 7.07
C LEU A 271 19.36 -7.34 6.54
N PRO A 272 19.72 -7.48 5.26
CA PRO A 272 20.85 -6.76 4.70
C PRO A 272 20.54 -5.25 4.68
N PHE A 273 21.43 -4.46 5.28
CA PHE A 273 21.32 -3.00 5.24
C PHE A 273 22.61 -2.38 4.71
N LYS A 274 22.48 -1.54 3.69
CA LYS A 274 23.54 -0.69 3.16
C LYS A 274 23.04 0.75 3.12
N GLU A 275 23.64 1.63 3.93
CA GLU A 275 23.21 3.03 4.02
C GLU A 275 23.26 3.74 2.66
N THR A 276 24.28 3.45 1.83
CA THR A 276 24.39 4.03 0.49
C THR A 276 23.22 3.64 -0.43
N LEU A 277 22.74 2.40 -0.32
CA LEU A 277 21.58 1.91 -1.04
C LEU A 277 20.29 2.55 -0.52
N TYR A 278 20.11 2.55 0.80
CA TYR A 278 18.96 3.20 1.46
C TYR A 278 18.86 4.69 1.07
N ARG A 279 19.99 5.42 1.07
CA ARG A 279 20.02 6.83 0.64
C ARG A 279 19.62 7.02 -0.82
N LYS A 280 20.02 6.09 -1.69
CA LYS A 280 19.63 6.10 -3.10
C LYS A 280 18.13 5.83 -3.28
N GLN A 281 17.59 4.81 -2.61
CA GLN A 281 16.19 4.41 -2.67
C GLN A 281 15.27 5.48 -2.07
N SER A 282 15.63 6.03 -0.90
CA SER A 282 14.86 7.09 -0.22
C SER A 282 15.03 8.49 -0.83
N LYS A 283 15.91 8.64 -1.85
CA LYS A 283 16.21 9.92 -2.51
C LYS A 283 16.71 11.03 -1.53
N ILE A 284 17.26 10.63 -0.38
CA ILE A 284 17.77 11.58 0.63
C ILE A 284 19.03 12.29 0.10
N LEU A 285 19.06 13.61 0.25
CA LEU A 285 20.16 14.43 -0.26
C LEU A 285 21.45 14.18 0.50
N THR A 286 22.59 14.39 -0.17
CA THR A 286 23.91 14.29 0.44
C THR A 286 24.05 15.27 1.62
N GLY A 287 24.56 14.79 2.76
CA GLY A 287 24.74 15.57 3.98
C GLY A 287 23.52 15.61 4.92
N VAL A 288 22.34 15.20 4.46
CA VAL A 288 21.15 15.09 5.33
C VAL A 288 21.30 13.86 6.24
N GLN A 289 21.00 14.02 7.52
CA GLN A 289 21.11 12.95 8.52
C GLN A 289 19.87 12.03 8.50
N ILE A 290 20.07 10.74 8.79
CA ILE A 290 18.97 9.81 9.07
C ILE A 290 18.58 10.01 10.54
N ILE A 291 17.33 10.37 10.80
CA ILE A 291 16.80 10.73 12.11
C ILE A 291 15.97 9.59 12.74
N GLY A 292 15.32 9.86 13.88
CA GLY A 292 14.39 8.95 14.57
C GLY A 292 15.03 8.20 15.76
N GLY A 293 16.15 8.69 16.29
CA GLY A 293 16.80 8.17 17.50
C GLY A 293 17.45 6.79 17.31
N GLU A 294 17.53 6.01 18.38
CA GLU A 294 18.16 4.68 18.40
C GLU A 294 17.34 3.62 17.61
N GLY A 295 18.00 2.50 17.30
CA GLY A 295 17.42 1.36 16.58
C GLY A 295 17.81 1.31 15.10
N SER A 296 17.63 0.14 14.47
CA SER A 296 17.90 -0.04 13.04
C SER A 296 16.92 0.78 12.19
N VAL A 297 17.29 1.06 10.93
CA VAL A 297 16.42 1.77 9.99
C VAL A 297 15.10 1.03 9.81
N TYR A 298 15.13 -0.30 9.73
CA TYR A 298 13.92 -1.12 9.59
C TYR A 298 13.03 -1.08 10.84
N GLU A 299 13.62 -1.06 12.05
CA GLU A 299 12.85 -0.84 13.29
C GLU A 299 12.11 0.50 13.25
N LYS A 300 12.78 1.57 12.80
CA LYS A 300 12.19 2.91 12.67
C LYS A 300 11.08 2.96 11.61
N MET A 301 11.28 2.28 10.49
CA MET A 301 10.33 2.28 9.36
C MET A 301 9.07 1.47 9.67
N TRP A 302 9.17 0.34 10.39
CA TRP A 302 8.07 -0.62 10.48
C TRP A 302 7.49 -0.79 11.89
N HIS A 303 8.28 -0.49 12.94
CA HIS A 303 7.92 -0.78 14.32
C HIS A 303 7.94 0.45 15.24
N ARG A 304 8.08 1.64 14.68
CA ARG A 304 7.98 2.91 15.42
C ARG A 304 7.02 3.86 14.74
N PRO A 305 6.26 4.65 15.53
CA PRO A 305 5.46 5.71 14.96
C PRO A 305 6.36 6.80 14.37
N SER A 306 5.88 7.43 13.32
CA SER A 306 6.56 8.56 12.68
C SER A 306 5.58 9.67 12.39
N ILE A 307 6.02 10.92 12.56
CA ILE A 307 5.22 12.13 12.34
C ILE A 307 5.66 12.77 11.05
N ALA A 308 4.70 13.20 10.24
CA ALA A 308 4.93 13.99 9.05
C ALA A 308 3.96 15.16 8.98
N VAL A 309 4.48 16.33 8.61
CA VAL A 309 3.67 17.48 8.23
C VAL A 309 3.50 17.40 6.72
N ASN A 310 2.30 17.02 6.28
CA ASN A 310 2.03 16.74 4.87
C ASN A 310 1.74 18.00 4.06
N ALA A 311 1.22 19.05 4.71
CA ALA A 311 0.96 20.35 4.09
C ALA A 311 1.01 21.47 5.14
N ILE A 312 1.40 22.67 4.70
CA ILE A 312 1.29 23.92 5.46
C ILE A 312 0.80 24.99 4.49
N GLU A 313 -0.17 25.77 4.93
CA GLU A 313 -0.73 26.90 4.18
C GLU A 313 -0.91 28.10 5.08
N ALA A 314 -0.51 29.29 4.60
CA ALA A 314 -0.78 30.57 5.19
C ALA A 314 -0.90 31.65 4.10
N SER A 315 0.06 31.65 3.16
CA SER A 315 0.10 32.47 1.98
C SER A 315 0.97 31.81 0.91
N SER A 316 0.76 32.13 -0.35
CA SER A 316 1.57 31.60 -1.45
C SER A 316 2.75 32.55 -1.74
N ARG A 317 3.80 32.01 -2.40
CA ARG A 317 4.92 32.82 -2.90
C ARG A 317 4.44 33.96 -3.82
N ARG A 318 3.36 33.75 -4.56
CA ARG A 318 2.79 34.71 -5.49
C ARG A 318 2.08 35.86 -4.75
N GLN A 319 1.55 35.58 -3.57
CA GLN A 319 0.77 36.52 -2.74
C GLN A 319 1.58 37.06 -1.56
N ALA A 320 2.88 36.74 -1.47
CA ALA A 320 3.74 37.22 -0.39
C ALA A 320 3.77 38.75 -0.34
N ALA A 321 3.43 39.32 0.81
CA ALA A 321 3.37 40.74 1.08
C ALA A 321 3.83 41.00 2.51
N ASN A 322 4.06 42.29 2.86
CA ASN A 322 4.45 42.71 4.20
C ASN A 322 3.23 42.76 5.16
N ILE A 323 2.63 41.59 5.41
CA ILE A 323 1.45 41.42 6.25
C ILE A 323 1.73 40.44 7.41
N ILE A 324 0.94 40.55 8.48
CA ILE A 324 0.69 39.47 9.43
C ILE A 324 -0.60 38.78 8.95
N ASN A 325 -0.53 37.51 8.63
CA ASN A 325 -1.72 36.78 8.21
C ASN A 325 -2.72 36.65 9.36
N ASP A 326 -3.97 36.43 9.07
CA ASP A 326 -5.02 36.21 10.07
C ASP A 326 -5.02 34.77 10.57
N SER A 327 -4.65 33.83 9.70
CA SER A 327 -4.59 32.38 10.01
C SER A 327 -3.40 31.65 9.35
N ALA A 328 -3.13 30.45 9.84
CA ALA A 328 -2.22 29.48 9.25
C ALA A 328 -2.77 28.08 9.47
N TRP A 329 -2.61 27.20 8.48
CA TRP A 329 -3.14 25.83 8.49
C TRP A 329 -2.05 24.81 8.21
N ALA A 330 -2.17 23.61 8.81
CA ALA A 330 -1.32 22.47 8.50
C ALA A 330 -2.09 21.15 8.57
N ARG A 331 -1.63 20.17 7.78
CA ARG A 331 -2.04 18.78 7.84
C ARG A 331 -0.93 17.95 8.46
N VAL A 332 -1.23 17.28 9.59
CA VAL A 332 -0.27 16.49 10.36
C VAL A 332 -0.72 15.03 10.41
N GLY A 333 0.15 14.12 9.99
CA GLY A 333 -0.08 12.69 10.04
C GLY A 333 0.87 11.98 11.01
N ILE A 334 0.36 11.01 11.78
CA ILE A 334 1.17 10.06 12.54
C ILE A 334 0.95 8.68 11.96
N ARG A 335 2.02 8.05 11.48
CA ARG A 335 2.01 6.62 11.20
C ARG A 335 2.04 5.87 12.52
N ILE A 336 1.02 5.05 12.77
CA ILE A 336 0.90 4.20 13.96
C ILE A 336 1.34 2.79 13.65
N VAL A 337 1.88 2.10 14.65
CA VAL A 337 2.38 0.73 14.52
C VAL A 337 1.45 -0.26 15.22
N PRO A 338 1.60 -1.58 15.01
CA PRO A 338 0.80 -2.59 15.69
C PRO A 338 0.71 -2.37 17.20
N ASP A 339 -0.48 -2.59 17.72
CA ASP A 339 -0.91 -2.44 19.12
C ASP A 339 -1.15 -0.99 19.59
N MET A 340 -0.93 0.03 18.74
CA MET A 340 -1.34 1.40 19.04
C MET A 340 -2.84 1.60 18.73
N ASP A 341 -3.55 2.27 19.65
CA ASP A 341 -4.94 2.65 19.43
C ASP A 341 -5.02 3.97 18.62
N PRO A 342 -5.73 3.99 17.46
CA PRO A 342 -5.84 5.19 16.64
C PRO A 342 -6.53 6.35 17.34
N ALA A 343 -7.58 6.09 18.16
CA ALA A 343 -8.33 7.13 18.84
C ALA A 343 -7.51 7.75 19.98
N GLU A 344 -6.79 6.93 20.74
CA GLU A 344 -5.86 7.40 21.77
C GLU A 344 -4.74 8.24 21.12
N THR A 345 -4.16 7.78 20.02
CA THR A 345 -3.11 8.52 19.30
C THR A 345 -3.60 9.89 18.81
N LEU A 346 -4.81 9.96 18.26
CA LEU A 346 -5.43 11.22 17.85
C LEU A 346 -5.63 12.16 19.04
N ASN A 347 -6.10 11.65 20.19
CA ASN A 347 -6.29 12.46 21.39
C ASN A 347 -4.97 13.00 21.92
N LEU A 348 -3.92 12.19 21.98
CA LEU A 348 -2.58 12.61 22.42
C LEU A 348 -2.02 13.70 21.50
N LEU A 349 -2.16 13.55 20.19
CA LEU A 349 -1.74 14.57 19.23
C LEU A 349 -2.52 15.89 19.42
N LYS A 350 -3.84 15.80 19.52
CA LYS A 350 -4.72 16.94 19.72
C LYS A 350 -4.40 17.71 21.01
N GLU A 351 -4.28 17.00 22.13
CA GLU A 351 -3.94 17.58 23.43
C GLU A 351 -2.55 18.25 23.40
N HIS A 352 -1.58 17.59 22.75
CA HIS A 352 -0.24 18.13 22.60
C HIS A 352 -0.26 19.45 21.84
N LEU A 353 -0.91 19.51 20.69
CA LEU A 353 -1.02 20.72 19.86
C LEU A 353 -1.72 21.85 20.61
N ILE A 354 -2.86 21.59 21.27
CA ILE A 354 -3.58 22.61 22.05
C ILE A 354 -2.73 23.13 23.21
N ARG A 355 -2.04 22.26 23.94
CA ARG A 355 -1.19 22.63 25.07
C ARG A 355 0.01 23.51 24.66
N HIS A 356 0.51 23.33 23.45
CA HIS A 356 1.65 24.10 22.94
C HIS A 356 1.26 25.30 22.10
N ALA A 357 -0.04 25.62 22.02
CA ALA A 357 -0.51 26.83 21.36
C ALA A 357 -0.03 28.07 22.15
N PRO A 358 0.83 28.90 21.58
CA PRO A 358 1.36 30.09 22.29
C PRO A 358 0.38 31.26 22.22
N TRP A 359 0.57 32.24 23.12
CA TRP A 359 -0.01 33.56 23.05
C TRP A 359 -1.55 33.64 23.01
N GLY A 360 -2.26 32.54 23.35
CA GLY A 360 -3.72 32.51 23.36
C GLY A 360 -4.37 32.54 21.97
N VAL A 361 -3.65 32.09 20.93
CA VAL A 361 -4.23 31.95 19.58
C VAL A 361 -5.38 30.97 19.58
N GLU A 362 -6.36 31.18 18.71
CA GLU A 362 -7.43 30.23 18.47
C GLU A 362 -6.89 29.02 17.70
N VAL A 363 -7.28 27.81 18.12
CA VAL A 363 -6.88 26.55 17.49
C VAL A 363 -8.13 25.78 17.08
N ILE A 364 -8.27 25.52 15.79
CA ILE A 364 -9.36 24.73 15.22
C ILE A 364 -8.75 23.41 14.72
N ILE A 365 -9.32 22.26 15.11
CA ILE A 365 -8.82 20.94 14.73
C ILE A 365 -9.95 20.14 14.11
N GLU A 366 -9.68 19.62 12.90
CA GLU A 366 -10.53 18.67 12.19
C GLU A 366 -9.80 17.32 12.10
N GLN A 367 -10.53 16.23 12.33
CA GLN A 367 -10.00 14.88 12.28
C GLN A 367 -10.40 14.21 10.98
N GLU A 368 -9.45 13.50 10.36
CA GLU A 368 -9.74 12.57 9.27
C GLU A 368 -10.03 11.16 9.82
N SER A 369 -10.70 10.34 9.03
CA SER A 369 -10.92 8.94 9.39
C SER A 369 -9.58 8.21 9.49
N PRO A 370 -9.30 7.54 10.63
CA PRO A 370 -8.03 6.85 10.80
C PRO A 370 -8.01 5.55 9.98
N SER A 371 -6.82 5.21 9.48
CA SER A 371 -6.55 3.86 8.97
C SER A 371 -5.86 3.04 10.03
N ARG A 372 -6.38 1.82 10.28
CA ARG A 372 -5.81 0.90 11.27
C ARG A 372 -4.52 0.27 10.77
N TRP A 373 -3.69 -0.19 11.70
CA TRP A 373 -2.57 -1.07 11.42
C TRP A 373 -3.06 -2.51 11.26
N TRP A 374 -2.23 -3.35 10.65
CA TRP A 374 -2.45 -4.79 10.59
C TRP A 374 -1.15 -5.55 10.94
N LYS A 375 -1.31 -6.74 11.51
CA LYS A 375 -0.22 -7.65 11.84
C LYS A 375 -0.72 -9.09 11.81
N THR A 376 0.13 -10.01 11.33
CA THR A 376 -0.13 -11.44 11.34
C THR A 376 1.01 -12.21 12.03
N ASP A 377 0.69 -13.39 12.56
CA ASP A 377 1.68 -14.36 13.01
C ASP A 377 2.13 -15.20 11.80
N THR A 378 3.42 -15.14 11.49
CA THR A 378 4.00 -15.83 10.35
C THR A 378 4.52 -17.25 10.68
N ASN A 379 4.22 -17.80 11.85
CA ASN A 379 4.71 -19.12 12.29
C ASN A 379 3.76 -20.27 11.93
N GLY A 380 2.71 -20.06 11.16
CA GLY A 380 1.76 -21.09 10.76
C GLY A 380 2.17 -21.85 9.49
N PRO A 381 1.59 -23.03 9.24
CA PRO A 381 1.92 -23.90 8.08
C PRO A 381 1.70 -23.20 6.74
N ILE A 382 0.66 -22.35 6.62
CA ILE A 382 0.37 -21.56 5.41
C ILE A 382 1.53 -20.59 5.10
N PHE A 383 2.12 -19.97 6.13
CA PHE A 383 3.25 -19.06 5.95
C PHE A 383 4.54 -19.81 5.60
N GLU A 384 4.72 -21.05 6.09
CA GLU A 384 5.84 -21.92 5.68
C GLU A 384 5.72 -22.32 4.21
N ILE A 385 4.53 -22.69 3.77
CA ILE A 385 4.21 -22.97 2.37
C ILE A 385 4.48 -21.74 1.50
N ALA A 386 4.03 -20.56 1.92
CA ALA A 386 4.26 -19.33 1.19
C ALA A 386 5.75 -18.98 1.08
N ARG A 387 6.53 -19.12 2.17
CA ARG A 387 7.99 -18.94 2.14
C ARG A 387 8.67 -19.90 1.16
N ALA A 388 8.30 -21.16 1.19
CA ALA A 388 8.85 -22.16 0.27
C ALA A 388 8.48 -21.87 -1.20
N ALA A 389 7.25 -21.43 -1.46
CA ALA A 389 6.79 -21.06 -2.79
C ALA A 389 7.55 -19.85 -3.35
N LEU A 390 7.73 -18.80 -2.52
CA LEU A 390 8.54 -17.63 -2.89
C LEU A 390 10.02 -18.01 -3.14
N GLU A 391 10.60 -18.87 -2.29
CA GLU A 391 11.98 -19.33 -2.48
C GLU A 391 12.14 -20.10 -3.81
N LYS A 392 11.16 -20.95 -4.17
CA LYS A 392 11.17 -21.67 -5.45
C LYS A 392 11.04 -20.74 -6.65
N GLY A 393 10.13 -19.74 -6.60
CA GLY A 393 9.92 -18.82 -7.70
C GLY A 393 11.08 -17.84 -7.90
N TYR A 394 11.67 -17.32 -6.81
CA TYR A 394 12.76 -16.33 -6.86
C TYR A 394 14.16 -16.94 -6.84
N GLY A 395 14.31 -18.22 -6.40
CA GLY A 395 15.62 -18.82 -6.14
C GLY A 395 16.34 -18.22 -4.94
N LYS A 396 15.63 -17.46 -4.08
CA LYS A 396 16.14 -16.81 -2.87
C LYS A 396 15.11 -16.88 -1.76
N LYS A 397 15.58 -17.03 -0.52
CA LYS A 397 14.70 -17.00 0.65
C LYS A 397 14.02 -15.65 0.78
N PRO A 398 12.71 -15.63 1.04
CA PRO A 398 12.00 -14.39 1.26
C PRO A 398 12.40 -13.74 2.59
N ALA A 399 12.44 -12.40 2.59
CA ALA A 399 12.53 -11.61 3.80
C ALA A 399 11.13 -11.51 4.44
N VAL A 400 11.05 -11.61 5.77
CA VAL A 400 9.84 -11.25 6.51
C VAL A 400 9.96 -9.79 6.92
N VAL A 401 9.05 -8.96 6.45
CA VAL A 401 9.15 -7.49 6.57
C VAL A 401 7.88 -6.88 7.18
N GLY A 402 8.01 -5.66 7.67
CA GLY A 402 6.88 -4.77 7.86
C GLY A 402 6.77 -3.80 6.68
N ALA A 403 5.61 -3.28 6.39
CA ALA A 403 5.44 -2.19 5.45
C ALA A 403 5.14 -0.86 6.15
N GLY A 404 5.73 0.20 5.64
CA GLY A 404 5.55 1.54 6.16
C GLY A 404 4.24 2.19 5.73
N GLY A 405 3.61 1.69 4.68
CA GLY A 405 2.31 2.12 4.19
C GLY A 405 1.16 1.52 4.98
N SER A 406 -0.02 2.11 4.83
CA SER A 406 -1.28 1.57 5.33
C SER A 406 -2.02 0.97 4.15
N ILE A 407 -2.47 -0.26 4.31
CA ILE A 407 -3.35 -0.94 3.37
C ILE A 407 -4.63 -1.26 4.16
N PRO A 408 -5.59 -0.32 4.23
CA PRO A 408 -6.72 -0.40 5.15
C PRO A 408 -7.58 -1.64 4.97
N PHE A 409 -7.72 -2.07 3.73
CA PHE A 409 -8.58 -3.19 3.37
C PHE A 409 -8.08 -4.55 3.87
N VAL A 410 -6.78 -4.73 4.15
CA VAL A 410 -6.24 -6.01 4.62
C VAL A 410 -6.92 -6.45 5.92
N GLN A 411 -7.07 -5.54 6.85
CA GLN A 411 -7.80 -5.83 8.08
C GLN A 411 -9.29 -6.07 7.82
N THR A 412 -9.90 -5.24 6.97
CA THR A 412 -11.32 -5.37 6.60
C THR A 412 -11.60 -6.75 6.00
N ILE A 413 -10.80 -7.20 5.05
CA ILE A 413 -10.95 -8.54 4.44
C ILE A 413 -10.76 -9.64 5.47
N THR A 414 -9.69 -9.59 6.27
CA THR A 414 -9.40 -10.65 7.24
C THR A 414 -10.49 -10.75 8.32
N GLU A 415 -10.98 -9.63 8.84
CA GLU A 415 -12.08 -9.60 9.82
C GLU A 415 -13.41 -10.10 9.20
N ALA A 416 -13.75 -9.64 7.99
CA ALA A 416 -14.98 -10.06 7.30
C ALA A 416 -15.01 -11.56 7.00
N LEU A 417 -13.85 -12.17 6.77
CA LEU A 417 -13.68 -13.60 6.50
C LEU A 417 -13.38 -14.44 7.75
N GLY A 418 -13.53 -13.88 8.95
CA GLY A 418 -13.41 -14.63 10.20
C GLY A 418 -11.99 -14.84 10.70
N GLY A 419 -11.04 -13.98 10.32
CA GLY A 419 -9.65 -14.01 10.78
C GLY A 419 -8.79 -15.02 10.04
N ILE A 420 -9.11 -15.33 8.78
CA ILE A 420 -8.30 -16.25 7.97
C ILE A 420 -6.88 -15.68 7.76
N PRO A 421 -5.87 -16.56 7.54
CA PRO A 421 -4.53 -16.12 7.22
C PRO A 421 -4.50 -15.23 5.96
N ALA A 422 -3.79 -14.10 6.04
CA ALA A 422 -3.54 -13.24 4.90
C ALA A 422 -2.06 -13.30 4.51
N LEU A 423 -1.79 -13.67 3.29
CA LEU A 423 -0.47 -13.66 2.67
C LEU A 423 -0.33 -12.39 1.84
N LEU A 424 0.57 -11.50 2.26
CA LEU A 424 0.89 -10.29 1.51
C LEU A 424 2.25 -10.49 0.86
N PHE A 425 2.25 -10.78 -0.42
CA PHE A 425 3.43 -10.69 -1.25
C PHE A 425 3.06 -10.15 -2.63
N GLY A 426 3.80 -9.18 -3.09
CA GLY A 426 3.56 -8.49 -4.34
C GLY A 426 4.77 -8.53 -5.26
N ILE A 427 4.75 -7.66 -6.22
CA ILE A 427 5.69 -7.61 -7.33
C ILE A 427 6.44 -6.30 -7.43
N GLY A 428 6.07 -5.29 -6.62
CA GLY A 428 6.79 -4.03 -6.51
C GLY A 428 8.21 -4.24 -5.97
N ASP A 429 9.07 -3.26 -6.13
CA ASP A 429 10.39 -3.19 -5.53
C ASP A 429 10.71 -1.74 -5.12
N PRO A 430 11.79 -1.46 -4.38
CA PRO A 430 12.11 -0.09 -3.95
C PRO A 430 12.32 0.94 -5.07
N TYR A 431 12.32 0.52 -6.32
CA TYR A 431 12.46 1.39 -7.50
C TYR A 431 11.16 1.49 -8.30
N THR A 432 10.10 0.86 -7.84
CA THR A 432 8.77 0.88 -8.49
C THR A 432 8.23 2.29 -8.65
N ALA A 433 8.48 3.17 -7.68
CA ALA A 433 7.95 4.54 -7.63
C ALA A 433 6.41 4.59 -7.71
N ALA A 434 5.72 3.64 -7.03
CA ALA A 434 4.27 3.69 -6.86
C ALA A 434 3.83 5.08 -6.36
N HIS A 435 2.67 5.56 -6.80
CA HIS A 435 2.11 6.90 -6.54
C HIS A 435 2.97 8.09 -7.03
N SER A 436 4.08 7.83 -7.73
CA SER A 436 4.97 8.87 -8.25
C SER A 436 5.08 8.80 -9.78
N GLU A 437 5.77 9.76 -10.39
CA GLU A 437 6.03 9.77 -11.83
C GLU A 437 7.03 8.67 -12.20
N ASN A 438 6.88 8.09 -13.39
CA ASN A 438 7.68 6.97 -13.91
C ASN A 438 7.54 5.68 -13.08
N GLU A 439 6.35 5.40 -12.58
CA GLU A 439 6.04 4.10 -11.99
C GLU A 439 6.47 2.98 -12.93
N SER A 440 7.05 1.91 -12.35
CA SER A 440 7.60 0.81 -13.15
C SER A 440 7.59 -0.51 -12.41
N LEU A 441 7.47 -1.58 -13.17
CA LEU A 441 7.53 -2.97 -12.74
C LEU A 441 8.79 -3.64 -13.29
N LEU A 442 9.59 -4.28 -12.43
CA LEU A 442 10.71 -5.11 -12.88
C LEU A 442 10.17 -6.42 -13.45
N ILE A 443 10.28 -6.61 -14.78
CA ILE A 443 9.69 -7.74 -15.50
C ILE A 443 10.15 -9.08 -14.92
N SER A 444 11.46 -9.23 -14.65
CA SER A 444 11.98 -10.47 -14.08
C SER A 444 11.45 -10.79 -12.68
N ASP A 445 11.08 -9.80 -11.88
CA ASP A 445 10.50 -10.04 -10.55
C ASP A 445 9.01 -10.35 -10.65
N TRP A 446 8.30 -9.74 -11.59
CA TRP A 446 6.94 -10.12 -11.92
C TRP A 446 6.85 -11.60 -12.39
N GLU A 447 7.75 -12.04 -13.28
CA GLU A 447 7.84 -13.44 -13.71
C GLU A 447 8.07 -14.38 -12.53
N LYS A 448 8.96 -14.03 -11.60
CA LYS A 448 9.22 -14.81 -10.40
C LYS A 448 8.03 -14.83 -9.45
N GLY A 449 7.30 -13.70 -9.32
CA GLY A 449 6.04 -13.62 -8.59
C GLY A 449 4.98 -14.57 -9.13
N CYS A 450 4.80 -14.59 -10.45
CA CYS A 450 3.91 -15.56 -11.12
C CYS A 450 4.31 -17.00 -10.85
N ARG A 451 5.59 -17.34 -10.98
CA ARG A 451 6.11 -18.69 -10.66
C ARG A 451 5.90 -19.05 -9.19
N SER A 452 6.08 -18.07 -8.27
CA SER A 452 5.82 -18.27 -6.85
C SER A 452 4.36 -18.63 -6.59
N LEU A 453 3.42 -17.97 -7.27
CA LEU A 453 1.99 -18.24 -7.12
C LEU A 453 1.63 -19.63 -7.71
N ILE A 454 2.23 -20.04 -8.83
CA ILE A 454 2.08 -21.39 -9.39
C ILE A 454 2.57 -22.44 -8.37
N HIS A 455 3.74 -22.24 -7.74
CA HIS A 455 4.24 -23.12 -6.68
C HIS A 455 3.35 -23.11 -5.43
N LEU A 456 2.77 -21.94 -5.09
CA LEU A 456 1.88 -21.81 -3.94
C LEU A 456 0.61 -22.64 -4.11
N PHE A 457 -0.03 -22.59 -5.28
CA PHE A 457 -1.21 -23.40 -5.57
C PHE A 457 -0.93 -24.90 -5.43
N ALA A 458 0.21 -25.37 -5.95
CA ALA A 458 0.62 -26.76 -5.81
C ALA A 458 0.81 -27.15 -4.33
N ALA A 459 1.50 -26.33 -3.57
CA ALA A 459 1.84 -26.65 -2.18
C ALA A 459 0.62 -26.55 -1.22
N LEU A 460 -0.31 -25.62 -1.46
CA LEU A 460 -1.55 -25.53 -0.70
C LEU A 460 -2.46 -26.73 -0.90
N SER A 461 -2.36 -27.46 -2.02
CA SER A 461 -3.18 -28.63 -2.28
C SER A 461 -2.92 -29.81 -1.34
N ASP A 462 -1.84 -29.76 -0.58
CA ASP A 462 -1.43 -30.81 0.35
C ASP A 462 -1.87 -30.51 1.81
N LEU A 463 -2.54 -29.35 2.05
CA LEU A 463 -3.20 -29.01 3.30
C LEU A 463 -4.56 -29.67 3.39
#